data_b3d5b86a91a0b281546f3e70810b9bf5
#
_entry.id   b3d5b86a91a0b281546f3e70810b9bf5
#
_cell.length_a   1.000
_cell.length_b   1.000
_cell.length_c   1.000
_cell.angle_alpha   90.00
_cell.angle_beta   90.00
_cell.angle_gamma   90.00
#
_symmetry.space_group_name_H-M   'P 1'
#
loop_
_entity.id
_entity.type
_entity.pdbx_description
1 polymer ?
#
loop_
_entity_poly.entity_id
_entity_poly.type
_entity_poly.pdbx_seq_one_letter_code
_entity_poly.pdbx_strand_id
1 'polypeptide(L)'
;MADRKNDQERDELFRRIYKIATDLVHAGHVAEWDFKSYVLGTMFYRYISENFAAYIDKGEHEAGNHDFSYAKLPDDEAETAREDLVLVKGFFILPSELFCNVLARADKDENLNETLERVFNHIESSAASGEAESDFAGLFDDFDVNSKAIGETVAKRNKVLVELLNGVAQMPLFSTDGMNPDLFGDAYEYLMGMYAANAGKKGGQYFTPADVSELLARLGTIGKTRINKVYDPACGSGSLLLKVEKVLGKANIDHGFYGQEIDLTTYNLCRINMFLHNIEFDKFSIVREDTLLSPQHWDDQPFELIVSNEAVICGLTPEKARNIKEFAA
;
A
#
# COMPACT_ATOMS: atom_id res chain seq x y z
N MET A 1 27.12 -13.21 -2.81
CA MET A 1 26.64 -13.04 -4.21
C MET A 1 25.16 -12.64 -4.23
N ALA A 2 24.32 -13.17 -3.36
CA ALA A 2 22.91 -12.77 -3.24
C ALA A 2 22.73 -11.28 -2.87
N ASP A 3 23.48 -10.78 -1.88
CA ASP A 3 23.41 -9.36 -1.47
C ASP A 3 23.69 -8.37 -2.62
N ARG A 4 24.72 -8.66 -3.45
CA ARG A 4 25.06 -7.80 -4.58
C ARG A 4 23.99 -7.78 -5.69
N LYS A 5 23.26 -8.87 -5.87
CA LYS A 5 22.17 -8.97 -6.84
C LYS A 5 20.97 -8.14 -6.35
N ASN A 6 20.68 -8.23 -5.07
CA ASN A 6 19.60 -7.47 -4.42
C ASN A 6 19.88 -5.97 -4.48
N ASP A 7 21.11 -5.54 -4.20
CA ASP A 7 21.51 -4.13 -4.31
C ASP A 7 21.37 -3.58 -5.75
N GLN A 8 21.72 -4.38 -6.77
CA GLN A 8 21.58 -3.98 -8.17
C GLN A 8 20.12 -3.85 -8.61
N GLU A 9 19.26 -4.77 -8.16
CA GLU A 9 17.81 -4.73 -8.44
C GLU A 9 17.16 -3.51 -7.78
N ARG A 10 17.57 -3.16 -6.55
CA ARG A 10 17.12 -1.93 -5.86
C ARG A 10 17.57 -0.66 -6.58
N ASP A 11 18.82 -0.57 -6.99
CA ASP A 11 19.35 0.59 -7.71
C ASP A 11 18.65 0.78 -9.08
N GLU A 12 18.32 -0.30 -9.76
CA GLU A 12 17.55 -0.24 -10.99
C GLU A 12 16.12 0.20 -10.75
N LEU A 13 15.47 -0.34 -9.70
CA LEU A 13 14.13 0.04 -9.27
C LEU A 13 14.06 1.54 -8.98
N PHE A 14 14.97 2.07 -8.18
CA PHE A 14 15.00 3.49 -7.81
C PHE A 14 15.23 4.40 -9.03
N ARG A 15 16.09 4.00 -9.95
CA ARG A 15 16.30 4.73 -11.22
C ARG A 15 15.03 4.75 -12.07
N ARG A 16 14.28 3.67 -12.14
CA ARG A 16 13.01 3.60 -12.89
C ARG A 16 11.93 4.44 -12.25
N ILE A 17 11.78 4.37 -10.92
CA ILE A 17 10.85 5.21 -10.18
C ILE A 17 11.16 6.69 -10.44
N TYR A 18 12.41 7.09 -10.28
CA TYR A 18 12.86 8.46 -10.55
C TYR A 18 12.57 8.90 -11.99
N LYS A 19 12.79 8.02 -12.95
CA LYS A 19 12.51 8.29 -14.36
C LYS A 19 11.02 8.50 -14.60
N ILE A 20 10.14 7.62 -14.11
CA ILE A 20 8.69 7.78 -14.26
C ILE A 20 8.25 9.10 -13.62
N ALA A 21 8.78 9.43 -12.42
CA ALA A 21 8.55 10.68 -11.74
C ALA A 21 8.90 11.87 -12.62
N THR A 22 10.09 11.85 -13.15
CA THR A 22 10.64 12.93 -13.96
C THR A 22 9.91 13.07 -15.30
N ASP A 23 9.60 11.98 -15.97
CA ASP A 23 8.91 11.98 -17.26
C ASP A 23 7.47 12.55 -17.12
N LEU A 24 6.73 12.18 -16.06
CA LEU A 24 5.40 12.71 -15.80
C LEU A 24 5.40 14.20 -15.42
N VAL A 25 6.37 14.64 -14.62
CA VAL A 25 6.53 16.05 -14.23
C VAL A 25 6.96 16.89 -15.45
N HIS A 26 7.94 16.44 -16.26
CA HIS A 26 8.41 17.16 -17.44
C HIS A 26 7.37 17.22 -18.57
N ALA A 27 6.52 16.21 -18.68
CA ALA A 27 5.40 16.26 -19.61
C ALA A 27 4.35 17.33 -19.22
N GLY A 28 4.53 17.99 -18.07
CA GLY A 28 3.66 19.07 -17.58
C GLY A 28 2.26 18.59 -17.19
N HIS A 29 2.13 17.28 -16.93
CA HIS A 29 0.84 16.65 -16.71
C HIS A 29 0.45 16.59 -15.23
N VAL A 30 1.44 16.51 -14.30
CA VAL A 30 1.16 16.35 -12.86
C VAL A 30 2.12 17.20 -12.06
N ALA A 31 1.62 17.89 -11.02
CA ALA A 31 2.49 18.57 -10.07
C ALA A 31 3.35 17.53 -9.33
N GLU A 32 4.60 17.87 -8.97
CA GLU A 32 5.51 16.98 -8.25
C GLU A 32 4.83 16.30 -7.04
N TRP A 33 3.90 17.01 -6.40
CA TRP A 33 3.20 16.51 -5.22
C TRP A 33 2.13 15.44 -5.52
N ASP A 34 1.37 15.59 -6.60
CA ASP A 34 0.26 14.68 -6.92
C ASP A 34 0.74 13.39 -7.58
N PHE A 35 1.91 13.43 -8.17
CA PHE A 35 2.56 12.31 -8.82
C PHE A 35 2.65 11.02 -7.97
N LYS A 36 2.90 11.15 -6.65
CA LYS A 36 3.02 10.00 -5.73
C LYS A 36 1.80 9.10 -5.80
N SER A 37 0.62 9.68 -5.62
CA SER A 37 -0.63 8.92 -5.54
C SER A 37 -0.84 8.07 -6.79
N TYR A 38 -0.47 8.61 -7.96
CA TYR A 38 -0.56 7.87 -9.21
C TYR A 38 0.42 6.71 -9.32
N VAL A 39 1.68 6.93 -8.97
CA VAL A 39 2.68 5.84 -9.00
C VAL A 39 2.40 4.80 -7.94
N LEU A 40 2.12 5.23 -6.71
CA LEU A 40 1.80 4.30 -5.62
C LEU A 40 0.51 3.52 -5.88
N GLY A 41 -0.56 4.18 -6.34
CA GLY A 41 -1.80 3.52 -6.69
C GLY A 41 -1.62 2.49 -7.81
N THR A 42 -0.83 2.83 -8.85
CA THR A 42 -0.54 1.89 -9.94
C THR A 42 0.35 0.74 -9.48
N MET A 43 1.36 0.99 -8.65
CA MET A 43 2.20 -0.06 -8.06
C MET A 43 1.37 -0.98 -7.17
N PHE A 44 0.50 -0.41 -6.35
CA PHE A 44 -0.40 -1.16 -5.49
C PHE A 44 -1.36 -2.02 -6.31
N TYR A 45 -2.00 -1.47 -7.33
CA TYR A 45 -2.85 -2.22 -8.25
C TYR A 45 -2.09 -3.39 -8.91
N ARG A 46 -0.87 -3.15 -9.38
CA ARG A 46 -0.02 -4.21 -9.91
C ARG A 46 0.25 -5.29 -8.85
N TYR A 47 0.64 -4.87 -7.64
CA TYR A 47 0.95 -5.78 -6.53
C TYR A 47 -0.21 -6.69 -6.19
N ILE A 48 -1.40 -6.14 -5.88
CA ILE A 48 -2.56 -6.94 -5.49
C ILE A 48 -3.01 -7.86 -6.62
N SER A 49 -2.98 -7.37 -7.86
CA SER A 49 -3.34 -8.11 -9.06
C SER A 49 -2.44 -9.34 -9.29
N GLU A 50 -1.12 -9.14 -9.24
CA GLU A 50 -0.17 -10.22 -9.47
C GLU A 50 -0.10 -11.19 -8.26
N ASN A 51 -0.24 -10.69 -7.03
CA ASN A 51 -0.34 -11.53 -5.83
C ASN A 51 -1.59 -12.41 -5.85
N PHE A 52 -2.72 -11.84 -6.24
CA PHE A 52 -3.99 -12.55 -6.34
C PHE A 52 -3.92 -13.67 -7.38
N ALA A 53 -3.47 -13.37 -8.60
CA ALA A 53 -3.32 -14.36 -9.65
C ALA A 53 -2.32 -15.47 -9.27
N ALA A 54 -1.16 -15.10 -8.71
CA ALA A 54 -0.14 -16.05 -8.29
C ALA A 54 -0.62 -17.00 -7.19
N TYR A 55 -1.45 -16.53 -6.27
CA TYR A 55 -2.06 -17.37 -5.23
C TYR A 55 -2.93 -18.46 -5.84
N ILE A 56 -3.79 -18.12 -6.79
CA ILE A 56 -4.71 -19.05 -7.44
C ILE A 56 -3.93 -20.03 -8.34
N ASP A 57 -3.01 -19.50 -9.17
CA ASP A 57 -2.16 -20.30 -10.05
C ASP A 57 -1.38 -21.35 -9.24
N LYS A 58 -0.83 -20.95 -8.08
CA LYS A 58 -0.11 -21.87 -7.20
C LYS A 58 -1.01 -23.00 -6.67
N GLY A 59 -2.22 -22.67 -6.20
CA GLY A 59 -3.18 -23.67 -5.72
C GLY A 59 -3.55 -24.70 -6.80
N GLU A 60 -3.81 -24.24 -8.01
CA GLU A 60 -4.13 -25.09 -9.16
C GLU A 60 -2.94 -25.95 -9.58
N HIS A 61 -1.72 -25.39 -9.59
CA HIS A 61 -0.51 -26.18 -9.91
C HIS A 61 -0.24 -27.25 -8.86
N GLU A 62 -0.45 -26.96 -7.58
CA GLU A 62 -0.35 -27.96 -6.49
C GLU A 62 -1.42 -29.04 -6.61
N ALA A 63 -2.59 -28.73 -7.17
CA ALA A 63 -3.66 -29.68 -7.49
C ALA A 63 -3.38 -30.51 -8.76
N GLY A 64 -2.29 -30.22 -9.49
CA GLY A 64 -1.86 -30.92 -10.69
C GLY A 64 -2.21 -30.25 -12.03
N ASN A 65 -2.82 -29.09 -11.99
CA ASN A 65 -3.21 -28.30 -13.19
C ASN A 65 -2.06 -27.38 -13.62
N HIS A 66 -0.92 -27.91 -14.02
CA HIS A 66 0.30 -27.14 -14.28
C HIS A 66 0.21 -26.12 -15.43
N ASP A 67 -0.74 -26.28 -16.34
CA ASP A 67 -0.97 -25.37 -17.46
C ASP A 67 -2.00 -24.26 -17.14
N PHE A 68 -2.56 -24.29 -15.92
CA PHE A 68 -3.54 -23.30 -15.49
C PHE A 68 -2.91 -21.93 -15.34
N SER A 69 -3.66 -20.90 -15.73
CA SER A 69 -3.32 -19.49 -15.48
C SER A 69 -4.59 -18.71 -15.26
N TYR A 70 -4.76 -18.16 -14.09
CA TYR A 70 -5.92 -17.35 -13.74
C TYR A 70 -6.12 -16.17 -14.70
N ALA A 71 -5.05 -15.55 -15.16
CA ALA A 71 -5.10 -14.44 -16.11
C ALA A 71 -5.74 -14.81 -17.48
N LYS A 72 -5.87 -16.10 -17.80
CA LYS A 72 -6.48 -16.60 -19.04
C LYS A 72 -7.88 -17.15 -18.84
N LEU A 73 -8.34 -17.26 -17.61
CA LEU A 73 -9.66 -17.78 -17.30
C LEU A 73 -10.74 -16.78 -17.77
N PRO A 74 -11.87 -17.24 -18.31
CA PRO A 74 -13.04 -16.39 -18.55
C PRO A 74 -13.60 -15.79 -17.24
N ASP A 75 -14.09 -14.56 -17.30
CA ASP A 75 -14.59 -13.85 -16.11
C ASP A 75 -15.78 -14.57 -15.45
N ASP A 76 -16.67 -15.17 -16.24
CA ASP A 76 -17.82 -15.93 -15.75
C ASP A 76 -17.43 -17.22 -15.02
N GLU A 77 -16.35 -17.86 -15.43
CA GLU A 77 -15.79 -18.99 -14.70
C GLU A 77 -15.13 -18.55 -13.38
N ALA A 78 -14.36 -17.47 -13.43
CA ALA A 78 -13.70 -16.91 -12.24
C ALA A 78 -14.72 -16.45 -11.17
N GLU A 79 -15.85 -15.89 -11.61
CA GLU A 79 -16.92 -15.41 -10.73
C GLU A 79 -17.49 -16.52 -9.82
N THR A 80 -17.43 -17.78 -10.25
CA THR A 80 -17.91 -18.92 -9.45
C THR A 80 -17.11 -19.14 -8.16
N ALA A 81 -15.86 -18.67 -8.11
CA ALA A 81 -14.97 -18.78 -6.95
C ALA A 81 -14.91 -17.50 -6.10
N ARG A 82 -15.71 -16.47 -6.45
CA ARG A 82 -15.63 -15.15 -5.79
C ARG A 82 -15.75 -15.24 -4.27
N GLU A 83 -16.78 -15.92 -3.75
CA GLU A 83 -17.06 -15.98 -2.31
C GLU A 83 -15.89 -16.59 -1.53
N ASP A 84 -15.34 -17.71 -2.04
CA ASP A 84 -14.20 -18.38 -1.40
C ASP A 84 -12.94 -17.53 -1.46
N LEU A 85 -12.69 -16.85 -2.58
CA LEU A 85 -11.51 -16.00 -2.75
C LEU A 85 -11.60 -14.73 -1.90
N VAL A 86 -12.77 -14.11 -1.76
CA VAL A 86 -12.99 -12.97 -0.85
C VAL A 86 -12.75 -13.41 0.60
N LEU A 87 -13.21 -14.58 1.00
CA LEU A 87 -13.00 -15.09 2.36
C LEU A 87 -11.51 -15.24 2.69
N VAL A 88 -10.70 -15.69 1.72
CA VAL A 88 -9.27 -15.99 1.94
C VAL A 88 -8.38 -14.78 1.69
N LYS A 89 -8.69 -13.97 0.67
CA LYS A 89 -7.84 -12.84 0.24
C LYS A 89 -8.34 -11.48 0.70
N GLY A 90 -9.60 -11.40 1.16
CA GLY A 90 -10.26 -10.16 1.55
C GLY A 90 -10.87 -9.38 0.39
N PHE A 91 -10.57 -9.73 -0.87
CA PHE A 91 -11.04 -9.05 -2.07
C PHE A 91 -11.06 -10.00 -3.27
N PHE A 92 -11.62 -9.52 -4.39
CA PHE A 92 -11.68 -10.26 -5.64
C PHE A 92 -11.31 -9.38 -6.84
N ILE A 93 -10.59 -9.96 -7.80
CA ILE A 93 -10.26 -9.31 -9.08
C ILE A 93 -10.61 -10.27 -10.21
N LEU A 94 -11.42 -9.83 -11.19
CA LEU A 94 -11.70 -10.61 -12.38
C LEU A 94 -10.44 -10.77 -13.25
N PRO A 95 -10.30 -11.89 -13.98
CA PRO A 95 -9.19 -12.08 -14.92
C PRO A 95 -9.00 -10.91 -15.89
N SER A 96 -10.09 -10.39 -16.48
CA SER A 96 -10.05 -9.23 -17.40
C SER A 96 -9.59 -7.95 -16.71
N GLU A 97 -9.68 -7.86 -15.39
CA GLU A 97 -9.33 -6.71 -14.55
C GLU A 97 -7.92 -6.80 -13.94
N LEU A 98 -7.21 -7.91 -14.16
CA LEU A 98 -5.82 -8.04 -13.74
C LEU A 98 -4.95 -7.01 -14.46
N PHE A 99 -3.95 -6.50 -13.73
CA PHE A 99 -3.01 -5.49 -14.24
C PHE A 99 -2.40 -5.88 -15.60
N CYS A 100 -1.97 -7.12 -15.78
CA CYS A 100 -1.41 -7.62 -17.03
C CYS A 100 -2.41 -7.55 -18.20
N ASN A 101 -3.67 -7.88 -17.97
CA ASN A 101 -4.71 -7.88 -18.99
C ASN A 101 -5.21 -6.47 -19.33
N VAL A 102 -5.29 -5.58 -18.33
CA VAL A 102 -5.56 -4.15 -18.57
C VAL A 102 -4.42 -3.51 -19.35
N LEU A 103 -3.18 -3.75 -18.96
CA LEU A 103 -1.98 -3.25 -19.65
C LEU A 103 -1.94 -3.70 -21.11
N ALA A 104 -2.23 -4.97 -21.40
CA ALA A 104 -2.20 -5.54 -22.74
C ALA A 104 -3.15 -4.84 -23.75
N ARG A 105 -4.21 -4.18 -23.25
CA ARG A 105 -5.18 -3.45 -24.08
C ARG A 105 -5.13 -1.93 -23.91
N ALA A 106 -4.34 -1.42 -22.97
CA ALA A 106 -4.33 -0.02 -22.56
C ALA A 106 -4.14 0.97 -23.71
N ASP A 107 -3.21 0.68 -24.65
CA ASP A 107 -2.94 1.53 -25.83
C ASP A 107 -4.13 1.65 -26.79
N LYS A 108 -5.10 0.73 -26.73
CA LYS A 108 -6.25 0.67 -27.62
C LYS A 108 -7.56 1.06 -26.92
N ASP A 109 -7.52 1.20 -25.59
CA ASP A 109 -8.69 1.55 -24.79
C ASP A 109 -8.87 3.08 -24.76
N GLU A 110 -9.78 3.58 -25.60
CA GLU A 110 -10.10 5.01 -25.68
C GLU A 110 -10.74 5.55 -24.37
N ASN A 111 -11.23 4.66 -23.50
CA ASN A 111 -11.85 4.96 -22.21
C ASN A 111 -11.08 4.34 -21.04
N LEU A 112 -9.74 4.26 -21.14
CA LEU A 112 -8.89 3.63 -20.12
C LEU A 112 -9.12 4.20 -18.71
N ASN A 113 -9.37 5.50 -18.58
CA ASN A 113 -9.72 6.14 -17.33
C ASN A 113 -10.99 5.53 -16.70
N GLU A 114 -12.06 5.33 -17.47
CA GLU A 114 -13.30 4.70 -17.00
C GLU A 114 -13.09 3.21 -16.71
N THR A 115 -12.27 2.53 -17.50
CA THR A 115 -11.90 1.14 -17.26
C THR A 115 -11.18 0.99 -15.92
N LEU A 116 -10.17 1.82 -15.62
CA LEU A 116 -9.45 1.77 -14.35
C LEU A 116 -10.35 2.14 -13.17
N GLU A 117 -11.18 3.20 -13.29
CA GLU A 117 -12.14 3.57 -12.26
C GLU A 117 -13.08 2.40 -11.91
N ARG A 118 -13.63 1.72 -12.95
CA ARG A 118 -14.47 0.54 -12.73
C ARG A 118 -13.72 -0.60 -12.05
N VAL A 119 -12.49 -0.86 -12.45
CA VAL A 119 -11.63 -1.90 -11.83
C VAL A 119 -11.42 -1.62 -10.35
N PHE A 120 -11.05 -0.38 -9.99
CA PHE A 120 -10.81 -0.01 -8.61
C PHE A 120 -12.08 -0.10 -7.76
N ASN A 121 -13.19 0.45 -8.26
CA ASN A 121 -14.50 0.32 -7.60
C ASN A 121 -14.94 -1.15 -7.43
N HIS A 122 -14.60 -2.02 -8.40
CA HIS A 122 -14.92 -3.44 -8.33
C HIS A 122 -14.11 -4.15 -7.27
N ILE A 123 -12.81 -3.87 -7.18
CA ILE A 123 -11.92 -4.42 -6.14
C ILE A 123 -12.42 -3.99 -4.75
N GLU A 124 -12.65 -2.69 -4.52
CA GLU A 124 -13.13 -2.17 -3.24
C GLU A 124 -14.50 -2.74 -2.86
N SER A 125 -15.46 -2.75 -3.81
CA SER A 125 -16.79 -3.27 -3.54
C SER A 125 -16.82 -4.79 -3.33
N SER A 126 -15.85 -5.53 -3.85
CA SER A 126 -15.75 -6.98 -3.60
C SER A 126 -15.44 -7.31 -2.15
N ALA A 127 -14.75 -6.41 -1.44
CA ALA A 127 -14.42 -6.55 -0.02
C ALA A 127 -15.57 -6.16 0.92
N ALA A 128 -16.60 -5.44 0.43
CA ALA A 128 -17.66 -4.80 1.22
C ALA A 128 -18.58 -5.76 2.03
N SER A 129 -18.50 -7.06 1.79
CA SER A 129 -19.24 -8.08 2.55
C SER A 129 -18.35 -8.92 3.47
N GLY A 130 -17.05 -8.60 3.56
CA GLY A 130 -16.05 -9.38 4.28
C GLY A 130 -15.40 -8.63 5.44
N GLU A 131 -14.53 -9.32 6.15
CA GLU A 131 -13.75 -8.77 7.25
C GLU A 131 -12.77 -7.67 6.79
N ALA A 132 -12.41 -7.65 5.50
CA ALA A 132 -11.50 -6.69 4.88
C ALA A 132 -12.17 -5.39 4.39
N GLU A 133 -13.48 -5.20 4.62
CA GLU A 133 -14.22 -4.02 4.14
C GLU A 133 -13.51 -2.71 4.49
N SER A 134 -13.14 -2.54 5.77
CA SER A 134 -12.46 -1.33 6.24
C SER A 134 -11.09 -1.12 5.63
N ASP A 135 -10.41 -2.20 5.21
CA ASP A 135 -9.04 -2.15 4.69
C ASP A 135 -8.99 -1.81 3.21
N PHE A 136 -10.08 -2.07 2.48
CA PHE A 136 -10.19 -1.79 1.04
C PHE A 136 -11.03 -0.56 0.71
N ALA A 137 -11.98 -0.15 1.55
CA ALA A 137 -12.84 1.00 1.27
C ALA A 137 -12.04 2.29 1.05
N GLY A 138 -12.22 2.94 -0.11
CA GLY A 138 -11.57 4.19 -0.49
C GLY A 138 -10.04 4.10 -0.64
N LEU A 139 -9.50 2.92 -0.86
CA LEU A 139 -8.06 2.70 -0.96
C LEU A 139 -7.45 3.33 -2.21
N PHE A 140 -8.26 3.46 -3.27
CA PHE A 140 -7.88 4.10 -4.53
C PHE A 140 -8.36 5.56 -4.65
N ASP A 141 -8.98 6.17 -3.63
CA ASP A 141 -9.52 7.54 -3.68
C ASP A 141 -8.47 8.58 -4.06
N ASP A 142 -7.23 8.42 -3.61
CA ASP A 142 -6.11 9.31 -3.94
C ASP A 142 -5.57 9.09 -5.37
N PHE A 143 -6.04 8.04 -6.08
CA PHE A 143 -5.68 7.73 -7.46
C PHE A 143 -6.82 8.14 -8.42
N ASP A 144 -7.14 9.42 -8.45
CA ASP A 144 -8.21 9.97 -9.32
C ASP A 144 -7.80 9.94 -10.80
N VAL A 145 -8.17 8.88 -11.51
CA VAL A 145 -7.92 8.67 -12.94
C VAL A 145 -8.66 9.67 -13.85
N ASN A 146 -9.63 10.39 -13.30
CA ASN A 146 -10.41 11.42 -13.98
C ASN A 146 -9.95 12.84 -13.68
N SER A 147 -8.93 13.00 -12.84
CA SER A 147 -8.40 14.31 -12.45
C SER A 147 -7.90 15.13 -13.63
N LYS A 148 -8.22 16.42 -13.63
CA LYS A 148 -7.66 17.38 -14.58
C LYS A 148 -6.14 17.56 -14.40
N ALA A 149 -5.60 17.20 -13.23
CA ALA A 149 -4.18 17.26 -12.96
C ALA A 149 -3.35 16.40 -13.93
N ILE A 150 -3.88 15.22 -14.34
CA ILE A 150 -3.22 14.34 -15.32
C ILE A 150 -3.62 14.61 -16.77
N GLY A 151 -4.61 15.47 -17.01
CA GLY A 151 -4.98 15.90 -18.37
C GLY A 151 -6.37 16.52 -18.46
N GLU A 152 -6.47 17.63 -19.18
CA GLU A 152 -7.73 18.37 -19.35
C GLU A 152 -8.78 17.60 -20.18
N THR A 153 -8.34 16.64 -21.02
CA THR A 153 -9.22 15.85 -21.88
C THR A 153 -9.02 14.36 -21.59
N VAL A 154 -10.04 13.53 -21.90
CA VAL A 154 -9.95 12.06 -21.76
C VAL A 154 -8.71 11.52 -22.49
N ALA A 155 -8.49 11.93 -23.73
CA ALA A 155 -7.34 11.49 -24.53
C ALA A 155 -5.98 11.82 -23.88
N LYS A 156 -5.85 13.01 -23.25
CA LYS A 156 -4.64 13.38 -22.51
C LYS A 156 -4.47 12.54 -21.25
N ARG A 157 -5.56 12.35 -20.48
CA ARG A 157 -5.53 11.49 -19.29
C ARG A 157 -5.13 10.07 -19.62
N ASN A 158 -5.78 9.48 -20.63
CA ASN A 158 -5.49 8.10 -21.05
C ASN A 158 -4.04 7.93 -21.52
N LYS A 159 -3.48 8.93 -22.19
CA LYS A 159 -2.04 8.89 -22.56
C LYS A 159 -1.14 8.81 -21.32
N VAL A 160 -1.40 9.63 -20.30
CA VAL A 160 -0.63 9.61 -19.04
C VAL A 160 -0.82 8.27 -18.31
N LEU A 161 -2.04 7.74 -18.26
CA LEU A 161 -2.33 6.45 -17.64
C LEU A 161 -1.63 5.29 -18.36
N VAL A 162 -1.57 5.30 -19.69
CA VAL A 162 -0.80 4.32 -20.49
C VAL A 162 0.70 4.41 -20.16
N GLU A 163 1.26 5.62 -20.13
CA GLU A 163 2.67 5.83 -19.78
C GLU A 163 2.97 5.34 -18.35
N LEU A 164 2.07 5.59 -17.43
CA LEU A 164 2.17 5.17 -16.04
C LEU A 164 2.11 3.64 -15.89
N LEU A 165 1.12 2.99 -16.51
CA LEU A 165 1.00 1.52 -16.50
C LEU A 165 2.24 0.86 -17.10
N ASN A 166 2.71 1.34 -18.27
CA ASN A 166 3.92 0.84 -18.91
C ASN A 166 5.18 1.07 -18.07
N GLY A 167 5.30 2.23 -17.43
CA GLY A 167 6.40 2.55 -16.54
C GLY A 167 6.46 1.62 -15.34
N VAL A 168 5.33 1.43 -14.65
CA VAL A 168 5.24 0.53 -13.51
C VAL A 168 5.44 -0.94 -13.93
N ALA A 169 4.94 -1.36 -15.10
CA ALA A 169 5.15 -2.71 -15.63
C ALA A 169 6.64 -3.05 -15.83
N GLN A 170 7.47 -2.06 -16.15
CA GLN A 170 8.90 -2.23 -16.36
C GLN A 170 9.73 -2.23 -15.08
N MET A 171 9.14 -1.94 -13.91
CA MET A 171 9.86 -2.01 -12.64
C MET A 171 10.22 -3.47 -12.32
N PRO A 172 11.46 -3.75 -11.86
CA PRO A 172 11.92 -5.10 -11.53
C PRO A 172 11.36 -5.57 -10.18
N LEU A 173 10.04 -5.54 -10.04
CA LEU A 173 9.34 -5.92 -8.80
C LEU A 173 9.16 -7.43 -8.67
N PHE A 174 9.51 -8.19 -9.72
CA PHE A 174 9.45 -9.63 -9.78
C PHE A 174 10.82 -10.19 -10.16
N SER A 175 11.23 -11.22 -9.43
CA SER A 175 12.40 -12.04 -9.77
C SER A 175 11.98 -13.26 -10.60
N THR A 176 12.97 -14.00 -11.10
CA THR A 176 12.75 -15.30 -11.77
C THR A 176 12.03 -16.32 -10.91
N ASP A 177 12.07 -16.15 -9.59
CA ASP A 177 11.49 -17.06 -8.59
C ASP A 177 10.11 -16.57 -8.10
N GLY A 178 9.56 -15.52 -8.70
CA GLY A 178 8.26 -14.94 -8.37
C GLY A 178 8.34 -13.50 -7.84
N MET A 179 7.26 -13.07 -7.18
CA MET A 179 7.16 -11.74 -6.59
C MET A 179 8.18 -11.57 -5.44
N ASN A 180 8.86 -10.42 -5.43
CA ASN A 180 9.73 -10.04 -4.32
C ASN A 180 9.05 -8.93 -3.50
N PRO A 181 8.39 -9.26 -2.37
CA PRO A 181 7.69 -8.29 -1.54
C PRO A 181 8.60 -7.19 -0.99
N ASP A 182 9.87 -7.52 -0.70
CA ASP A 182 10.83 -6.55 -0.19
C ASP A 182 11.08 -5.41 -1.19
N LEU A 183 11.09 -5.70 -2.50
CA LEU A 183 11.26 -4.68 -3.53
C LEU A 183 10.06 -3.73 -3.64
N PHE A 184 8.84 -4.19 -3.40
CA PHE A 184 7.67 -3.32 -3.35
C PHE A 184 7.74 -2.36 -2.16
N GLY A 185 8.08 -2.89 -0.98
CA GLY A 185 8.31 -2.08 0.22
C GLY A 185 9.45 -1.08 0.03
N ASP A 186 10.57 -1.49 -0.54
CA ASP A 186 11.71 -0.61 -0.87
C ASP A 186 11.30 0.49 -1.87
N ALA A 187 10.48 0.17 -2.88
CA ALA A 187 9.95 1.15 -3.83
C ALA A 187 9.06 2.19 -3.13
N TYR A 188 8.21 1.73 -2.22
CA TYR A 188 7.37 2.61 -1.43
C TYR A 188 8.21 3.53 -0.53
N GLU A 189 9.16 2.99 0.24
CA GLU A 189 10.05 3.78 1.11
C GLU A 189 10.84 4.82 0.29
N TYR A 190 11.34 4.45 -0.88
CA TYR A 190 12.06 5.37 -1.77
C TYR A 190 11.18 6.51 -2.27
N LEU A 191 9.98 6.19 -2.75
CA LEU A 191 8.99 7.19 -3.15
C LEU A 191 8.68 8.15 -2.01
N MET A 192 8.38 7.65 -0.82
CA MET A 192 8.08 8.48 0.34
C MET A 192 9.27 9.36 0.74
N GLY A 193 10.50 8.84 0.65
CA GLY A 193 11.72 9.62 0.89
C GLY A 193 11.91 10.77 -0.11
N MET A 194 11.67 10.54 -1.39
CA MET A 194 11.68 11.59 -2.43
C MET A 194 10.66 12.69 -2.12
N TYR A 195 9.48 12.32 -1.63
CA TYR A 195 8.43 13.26 -1.28
C TYR A 195 8.79 14.13 -0.09
N ALA A 196 9.26 13.49 0.99
CA ALA A 196 9.67 14.20 2.19
C ALA A 196 10.74 15.25 1.88
N ALA A 197 11.69 14.92 0.98
CA ALA A 197 12.73 15.84 0.54
C ALA A 197 12.17 17.07 -0.23
N ASN A 198 11.13 16.87 -1.06
CA ASN A 198 10.56 17.92 -1.89
C ASN A 198 9.43 18.72 -1.19
N ALA A 199 8.79 18.13 -0.18
CA ALA A 199 7.67 18.74 0.53
C ALA A 199 8.08 19.84 1.55
N GLY A 200 9.37 20.06 1.79
CA GLY A 200 9.87 21.07 2.72
C GLY A 200 9.36 20.83 4.16
N LYS A 201 8.83 21.90 4.81
CA LYS A 201 8.32 21.80 6.20
C LYS A 201 7.15 20.82 6.38
N LYS A 202 6.42 20.48 5.33
CA LYS A 202 5.32 19.50 5.36
C LYS A 202 5.82 18.06 5.26
N GLY A 203 7.03 17.82 4.75
CA GLY A 203 7.59 16.47 4.58
C GLY A 203 7.80 15.72 5.89
N GLY A 204 8.18 16.41 6.96
CA GLY A 204 8.34 15.81 8.29
C GLY A 204 7.03 15.36 8.96
N GLN A 205 5.88 15.75 8.40
CA GLN A 205 4.56 15.38 8.90
C GLN A 205 4.15 13.97 8.46
N TYR A 206 4.74 13.47 7.36
CA TYR A 206 4.32 12.23 6.71
C TYR A 206 5.39 11.12 6.73
N PHE A 207 6.61 11.44 7.14
CA PHE A 207 7.71 10.50 7.01
C PHE A 207 8.70 10.62 8.16
N THR A 208 8.89 9.52 8.89
CA THR A 208 9.96 9.38 9.87
C THR A 208 11.21 8.83 9.16
N PRO A 209 12.39 9.47 9.29
CA PRO A 209 13.62 8.94 8.71
C PRO A 209 13.87 7.48 9.11
N ALA A 210 14.26 6.66 8.15
CA ALA A 210 14.41 5.21 8.33
C ALA A 210 15.32 4.82 9.50
N ASP A 211 16.40 5.57 9.70
CA ASP A 211 17.35 5.34 10.81
C ASP A 211 16.72 5.62 12.18
N VAL A 212 15.84 6.64 12.25
CA VAL A 212 15.11 6.97 13.49
C VAL A 212 14.07 5.90 13.78
N SER A 213 13.31 5.48 12.78
CA SER A 213 12.33 4.41 12.92
C SER A 213 12.98 3.09 13.34
N GLU A 214 14.13 2.76 12.76
CA GLU A 214 14.89 1.56 13.15
C GLU A 214 15.41 1.65 14.58
N LEU A 215 15.95 2.81 15.00
CA LEU A 215 16.40 3.02 16.38
C LEU A 215 15.25 2.82 17.37
N LEU A 216 14.08 3.43 17.10
CA LEU A 216 12.90 3.31 17.96
C LEU A 216 12.40 1.87 18.03
N ALA A 217 12.32 1.18 16.89
CA ALA A 217 11.93 -0.22 16.84
C ALA A 217 12.88 -1.11 17.65
N ARG A 218 14.22 -0.93 17.49
CA ARG A 218 15.22 -1.69 18.24
C ARG A 218 15.17 -1.40 19.74
N LEU A 219 14.98 -0.13 20.15
CA LEU A 219 14.86 0.23 21.57
C LEU A 219 13.60 -0.40 22.20
N GLY A 220 12.46 -0.34 21.51
CA GLY A 220 11.20 -0.90 22.00
C GLY A 220 11.17 -2.42 22.08
N THR A 221 12.02 -3.09 21.30
CA THR A 221 12.11 -4.55 21.25
C THR A 221 13.27 -5.14 22.05
N ILE A 222 14.03 -4.34 22.82
CA ILE A 222 15.15 -4.84 23.63
C ILE A 222 14.65 -5.96 24.56
N GLY A 223 15.33 -7.12 24.47
CA GLY A 223 15.02 -8.29 25.27
C GLY A 223 13.74 -9.04 24.88
N LYS A 224 13.08 -8.62 23.82
CA LYS A 224 11.90 -9.31 23.27
C LYS A 224 12.28 -10.07 22.01
N THR A 225 11.84 -11.31 21.92
CA THR A 225 11.97 -12.15 20.72
C THR A 225 10.62 -12.34 20.02
N ARG A 226 9.54 -12.04 20.70
CA ARG A 226 8.15 -12.12 20.24
C ARG A 226 7.31 -11.12 21.01
N ILE A 227 6.28 -10.59 20.37
CA ILE A 227 5.29 -9.67 20.95
C ILE A 227 3.89 -10.03 20.46
N ASN A 228 2.86 -9.64 21.22
CA ASN A 228 1.48 -9.87 20.83
C ASN A 228 1.02 -8.93 19.72
N LYS A 229 1.08 -7.62 19.98
CA LYS A 229 0.56 -6.55 19.15
C LYS A 229 1.49 -5.35 19.18
N VAL A 230 1.56 -4.63 18.07
CA VAL A 230 2.21 -3.32 17.95
C VAL A 230 1.16 -2.25 17.70
N TYR A 231 1.26 -1.12 18.37
CA TYR A 231 0.36 0.02 18.17
C TYR A 231 1.13 1.31 17.92
N ASP A 232 0.65 2.11 16.97
CA ASP A 232 1.10 3.48 16.75
C ASP A 232 -0.12 4.41 16.71
N PRO A 233 -0.30 5.28 17.72
CA PRO A 233 -1.45 6.18 17.83
C PRO A 233 -1.44 7.33 16.83
N ALA A 234 -0.36 7.54 16.10
CA ALA A 234 -0.19 8.55 15.05
C ALA A 234 0.67 7.95 13.93
N CYS A 235 0.16 6.86 13.32
CA CYS A 235 0.96 5.93 12.54
C CYS A 235 1.52 6.53 11.24
N GLY A 236 1.00 7.67 10.80
CA GLY A 236 1.44 8.26 9.54
C GLY A 236 1.31 7.26 8.40
N SER A 237 2.36 7.08 7.62
CA SER A 237 2.43 6.08 6.55
C SER A 237 2.73 4.64 7.02
N GLY A 238 2.75 4.37 8.33
CA GLY A 238 3.01 3.05 8.90
C GLY A 238 4.49 2.62 8.93
N SER A 239 5.40 3.49 8.54
CA SER A 239 6.84 3.14 8.44
C SER A 239 7.43 2.63 9.74
N LEU A 240 7.00 3.19 10.90
CA LEU A 240 7.51 2.78 12.21
C LEU A 240 6.98 1.40 12.62
N LEU A 241 5.72 1.10 12.34
CA LEU A 241 5.12 -0.23 12.53
C LEU A 241 5.89 -1.29 11.73
N LEU A 242 6.16 -1.02 10.45
CA LEU A 242 6.88 -1.93 9.56
C LEU A 242 8.37 -2.08 9.93
N LYS A 243 8.99 -1.07 10.57
CA LYS A 243 10.35 -1.24 11.10
C LYS A 243 10.38 -2.21 12.30
N VAL A 244 9.32 -2.25 13.11
CA VAL A 244 9.20 -3.27 14.18
C VAL A 244 9.11 -4.67 13.55
N GLU A 245 8.35 -4.84 12.48
CA GLU A 245 8.27 -6.09 11.71
C GLU A 245 9.66 -6.52 11.21
N LYS A 246 10.39 -5.60 10.60
CA LYS A 246 11.74 -5.87 10.08
C LYS A 246 12.75 -6.25 11.17
N VAL A 247 12.61 -5.70 12.37
CA VAL A 247 13.51 -5.98 13.50
C VAL A 247 13.21 -7.32 14.17
N LEU A 248 11.94 -7.66 14.38
CA LEU A 248 11.51 -8.89 15.07
C LEU A 248 11.28 -10.06 14.12
N GLY A 249 10.91 -9.78 12.88
CA GLY A 249 10.36 -10.75 11.93
C GLY A 249 8.85 -10.93 12.09
N LYS A 250 8.14 -10.98 10.95
CA LYS A 250 6.68 -11.06 10.86
C LYS A 250 6.08 -12.18 11.74
N ALA A 251 6.67 -13.36 11.72
CA ALA A 251 6.22 -14.53 12.49
C ALA A 251 6.31 -14.37 14.02
N ASN A 252 6.96 -13.31 14.50
CA ASN A 252 7.15 -13.03 15.91
C ASN A 252 6.21 -11.91 16.41
N ILE A 253 5.22 -11.48 15.60
CA ILE A 253 4.17 -10.54 15.97
C ILE A 253 2.84 -11.28 15.83
N ASP A 254 2.24 -11.70 16.95
CA ASP A 254 1.17 -12.69 16.98
C ASP A 254 -0.14 -12.22 16.36
N HIS A 255 -0.57 -11.02 16.79
CA HIS A 255 -1.88 -10.45 16.45
C HIS A 255 -1.79 -9.21 15.56
N GLY A 256 -0.56 -8.87 15.10
CA GLY A 256 -0.35 -7.89 14.06
C GLY A 256 -0.21 -6.43 14.53
N PHE A 257 -0.60 -5.53 13.65
CA PHE A 257 -0.29 -4.10 13.69
C PHE A 257 -1.56 -3.28 13.85
N TYR A 258 -1.52 -2.31 14.75
CA TYR A 258 -2.61 -1.40 15.03
C TYR A 258 -2.13 0.03 14.82
N GLY A 259 -2.94 0.84 14.17
CA GLY A 259 -2.57 2.23 13.90
C GLY A 259 -3.78 3.13 13.84
N GLN A 260 -3.54 4.40 14.15
CA GLN A 260 -4.55 5.43 14.01
C GLN A 260 -3.96 6.67 13.34
N GLU A 261 -4.66 7.23 12.34
CA GLU A 261 -4.22 8.38 11.57
C GLU A 261 -5.41 9.29 11.27
N ILE A 262 -5.25 10.59 11.37
CA ILE A 262 -6.33 11.56 11.15
C ILE A 262 -6.44 12.00 9.68
N ASP A 263 -5.32 12.11 8.98
CA ASP A 263 -5.28 12.55 7.59
C ASP A 263 -5.66 11.42 6.63
N LEU A 264 -6.65 11.66 5.77
CA LEU A 264 -7.19 10.63 4.86
C LEU A 264 -6.11 10.07 3.93
N THR A 265 -5.35 10.93 3.27
CA THR A 265 -4.30 10.50 2.32
C THR A 265 -3.24 9.67 3.03
N THR A 266 -2.81 10.09 4.21
CA THR A 266 -1.79 9.38 4.99
C THR A 266 -2.32 8.04 5.52
N TYR A 267 -3.59 8.01 5.93
CA TYR A 267 -4.29 6.78 6.30
C TYR A 267 -4.32 5.77 5.14
N ASN A 268 -4.69 6.21 3.93
CA ASN A 268 -4.68 5.35 2.73
C ASN A 268 -3.26 4.87 2.42
N LEU A 269 -2.26 5.74 2.51
CA LEU A 269 -0.87 5.39 2.32
C LEU A 269 -0.39 4.32 3.32
N CYS A 270 -0.84 4.38 4.58
CA CYS A 270 -0.50 3.38 5.59
C CYS A 270 -1.04 1.99 5.21
N ARG A 271 -2.32 1.89 4.82
CA ARG A 271 -2.93 0.63 4.40
C ARG A 271 -2.24 0.03 3.17
N ILE A 272 -2.00 0.85 2.14
CA ILE A 272 -1.22 0.44 0.97
C ILE A 272 0.15 -0.07 1.37
N ASN A 273 0.82 0.61 2.30
CA ASN A 273 2.14 0.22 2.78
C ASN A 273 2.12 -1.15 3.48
N MET A 274 1.11 -1.41 4.32
CA MET A 274 0.93 -2.73 4.94
C MET A 274 0.83 -3.83 3.88
N PHE A 275 -0.03 -3.66 2.89
CA PHE A 275 -0.16 -4.63 1.79
C PHE A 275 1.15 -4.81 1.01
N LEU A 276 1.83 -3.73 0.62
CA LEU A 276 3.09 -3.79 -0.13
C LEU A 276 4.21 -4.52 0.62
N HIS A 277 4.16 -4.54 1.95
CA HIS A 277 5.03 -5.35 2.81
C HIS A 277 4.46 -6.75 3.08
N ASN A 278 3.47 -7.17 2.27
CA ASN A 278 2.84 -8.49 2.38
C ASN A 278 2.22 -8.76 3.76
N ILE A 279 1.75 -7.74 4.47
CA ILE A 279 0.93 -7.91 5.67
C ILE A 279 -0.50 -8.21 5.21
N GLU A 280 -1.04 -9.32 5.66
CA GLU A 280 -2.39 -9.77 5.31
C GLU A 280 -3.44 -8.91 6.03
N PHE A 281 -4.64 -8.78 5.45
CA PHE A 281 -5.71 -7.91 5.98
C PHE A 281 -6.10 -8.25 7.41
N ASP A 282 -6.03 -9.52 7.83
CA ASP A 282 -6.32 -9.96 9.21
C ASP A 282 -5.17 -9.67 10.21
N LYS A 283 -4.06 -9.12 9.75
CA LYS A 283 -2.85 -8.82 10.53
C LYS A 283 -2.61 -7.34 10.76
N PHE A 284 -3.50 -6.47 10.31
CA PHE A 284 -3.44 -5.06 10.68
C PHE A 284 -4.83 -4.47 10.87
N SER A 285 -4.90 -3.43 11.67
CA SER A 285 -6.10 -2.61 11.86
C SER A 285 -5.67 -1.16 11.93
N ILE A 286 -5.83 -0.45 10.82
CA ILE A 286 -5.55 0.98 10.72
C ILE A 286 -6.87 1.72 10.66
N VAL A 287 -7.08 2.68 11.56
CA VAL A 287 -8.32 3.42 11.67
C VAL A 287 -8.08 4.92 11.44
N ARG A 288 -8.99 5.54 10.70
CA ARG A 288 -8.95 6.98 10.46
C ARG A 288 -9.77 7.73 11.50
N GLU A 289 -9.10 8.31 12.49
CA GLU A 289 -9.76 9.12 13.52
C GLU A 289 -8.73 9.94 14.33
N ASP A 290 -9.16 11.00 15.02
CA ASP A 290 -8.31 11.75 15.96
C ASP A 290 -8.13 10.93 17.25
N THR A 291 -6.94 10.40 17.46
CA THR A 291 -6.61 9.54 18.60
C THR A 291 -6.85 10.21 19.96
N LEU A 292 -6.66 11.54 20.03
CA LEU A 292 -6.83 12.29 21.28
C LEU A 292 -8.32 12.56 21.61
N LEU A 293 -9.18 12.55 20.61
CA LEU A 293 -10.62 12.78 20.78
C LEU A 293 -11.40 11.47 20.81
N SER A 294 -10.98 10.49 20.01
CA SER A 294 -11.69 9.23 19.80
C SER A 294 -10.71 8.09 19.57
N PRO A 295 -10.07 7.57 20.64
CA PRO A 295 -9.18 6.41 20.54
C PRO A 295 -9.96 5.16 20.17
N GLN A 296 -9.69 4.60 19.00
CA GLN A 296 -10.45 3.48 18.43
C GLN A 296 -9.93 2.11 18.89
N HIS A 297 -8.66 2.02 19.27
CA HIS A 297 -8.02 0.76 19.69
C HIS A 297 -8.00 0.56 21.21
N TRP A 298 -8.94 1.18 21.94
CA TRP A 298 -9.01 1.06 23.40
C TRP A 298 -9.31 -0.38 23.83
N ASP A 299 -10.22 -1.04 23.14
CA ASP A 299 -10.64 -2.41 23.45
C ASP A 299 -9.69 -3.49 22.90
N ASP A 300 -8.74 -3.09 22.04
CA ASP A 300 -7.72 -4.00 21.49
C ASP A 300 -6.56 -4.28 22.44
N GLN A 301 -6.51 -3.62 23.57
CA GLN A 301 -5.44 -3.78 24.57
C GLN A 301 -5.41 -5.20 25.18
N PRO A 302 -4.27 -5.65 25.72
CA PRO A 302 -3.01 -4.90 25.87
C PRO A 302 -2.16 -4.93 24.63
N PHE A 303 -1.38 -3.84 24.40
CA PHE A 303 -0.30 -3.77 23.43
C PHE A 303 1.04 -3.97 24.13
N GLU A 304 1.84 -4.94 23.70
CA GLU A 304 3.18 -5.16 24.27
C GLU A 304 4.24 -4.18 23.73
N LEU A 305 3.94 -3.51 22.63
CA LEU A 305 4.77 -2.46 22.08
C LEU A 305 3.89 -1.33 21.54
N ILE A 306 4.14 -0.14 22.04
CA ILE A 306 3.59 1.10 21.49
C ILE A 306 4.77 1.92 20.98
N VAL A 307 4.69 2.34 19.73
CA VAL A 307 5.68 3.17 19.06
C VAL A 307 4.99 4.40 18.51
N SER A 308 5.64 5.55 18.56
CA SER A 308 5.10 6.77 17.95
C SER A 308 6.21 7.79 17.68
N ASN A 309 6.06 8.56 16.61
CA ASN A 309 6.87 9.73 16.32
C ASN A 309 5.97 10.91 16.01
N GLU A 310 5.39 11.51 17.02
CA GLU A 310 4.53 12.67 16.87
C GLU A 310 5.35 13.93 16.60
N ALA A 311 5.43 14.34 15.33
CA ALA A 311 6.18 15.53 14.95
C ALA A 311 5.52 16.86 15.38
N VAL A 312 4.18 16.89 15.59
CA VAL A 312 3.48 18.16 15.93
C VAL A 312 2.19 17.88 16.68
N ILE A 313 2.11 18.34 17.92
CA ILE A 313 0.83 18.57 18.60
C ILE A 313 0.29 19.94 18.11
N CYS A 314 -0.37 19.97 16.97
CA CYS A 314 -1.05 21.16 16.48
C CYS A 314 -2.38 21.34 17.21
N GLY A 315 -2.50 22.39 18.02
CA GLY A 315 -3.76 22.86 18.59
C GLY A 315 -4.30 22.01 19.72
N LEU A 316 -3.56 21.92 20.84
CA LEU A 316 -4.07 21.36 22.08
C LEU A 316 -5.29 22.14 22.55
N THR A 317 -6.48 21.59 22.32
CA THR A 317 -7.72 22.10 22.95
C THR A 317 -7.81 21.60 24.39
N PRO A 318 -8.60 22.27 25.27
CA PRO A 318 -8.84 21.78 26.63
C PRO A 318 -9.41 20.37 26.68
N GLU A 319 -10.12 19.94 25.65
CA GLU A 319 -10.69 18.60 25.50
C GLU A 319 -9.59 17.58 25.20
N LYS A 320 -8.73 17.85 24.21
CA LYS A 320 -7.55 17.02 23.90
C LYS A 320 -6.64 16.86 25.11
N ALA A 321 -6.39 17.96 25.85
CA ALA A 321 -5.57 17.91 27.04
C ALA A 321 -6.17 17.06 28.19
N ARG A 322 -7.50 16.95 28.25
CA ARG A 322 -8.20 16.09 29.23
C ARG A 322 -8.00 14.61 28.85
N ASN A 323 -8.24 14.27 27.59
CA ASN A 323 -8.10 12.90 27.09
C ASN A 323 -6.67 12.37 27.25
N ILE A 324 -5.65 13.20 27.01
CA ILE A 324 -4.24 12.82 27.27
C ILE A 324 -4.02 12.43 28.75
N LYS A 325 -4.64 13.13 29.70
CA LYS A 325 -4.51 12.79 31.12
C LYS A 325 -5.20 11.48 31.49
N GLU A 326 -6.32 11.19 30.84
CA GLU A 326 -7.06 9.93 31.03
C GLU A 326 -6.32 8.76 30.40
N PHE A 327 -5.64 8.99 29.25
CA PHE A 327 -4.82 7.99 28.56
C PHE A 327 -3.51 7.64 29.31
N ALA A 328 -3.00 8.59 30.11
CA ALA A 328 -1.74 8.44 30.88
C ALA A 328 -1.96 7.92 32.30
N ALA A 329 -3.20 7.71 32.73
CA ALA A 329 -3.58 7.21 34.05
C ALA A 329 -3.91 5.72 34.04
#